data_526af6a92af0c379e429bd8b326a9635
#
_entry.id   526af6a92af0c379e429bd8b326a9635
#
_cell.length_a   1.000
_cell.length_b   1.000
_cell.length_c   1.000
_cell.angle_alpha   90.00
_cell.angle_beta   90.00
_cell.angle_gamma   90.00
#
_symmetry.space_group_name_H-M   'P 1'
#
loop_
_entity.id
_entity.type
_entity.pdbx_description
1 polymer ?
#
loop_
_entity_poly.entity_id
_entity_poly.type
_entity_poly.pdbx_seq_one_letter_code
_entity_poly.pdbx_strand_id
1 'polypeptide(L)'
;MLAAAVVAALAVATPSAPAQATGDGSVVIAVLPYGVPIEAIGRVDEISPGVMSAGLGSSPPAQSFLDIGQGNRVNERLYDSELPLLFAYEGRLEPGVWESIRARAADAPANVIPGLLGSTLEAAGLAVTSEPADGLAPLIAANEDGEIELAEDSGCEGDCPPGLSVVRADFSELDELVGGLGPDDLLIAFAAGSRSEQPLWPTGIAGDAFDGNLTSDSTRTDGVILATDVAPTVLEWLGVDVPDEMNGSPIRAEGERDAQEVAELQDKLADRPSRETVGLLPLAAWLLLAGATALIFRGRVARTAMALFGLACAWAPLLLLAAAALDASEPASALLMGLGAVTLAALTVRFMPGPGGLALACAVTVGAHAIDVIAGSPYTALSVLGPNPGGGVRFFGIGNELEAILTTLTLVGTGAWLATRPGLTPRAAAGWFLAIASAAALAFAPGRFGADVGAAIVLGVGGAAAAVLALGIERRKAIALVLGGGALALAVLFAIDLVLGGAHLSRSVLGAGEAGDLADVIERRVSLMFGTFTDPVYPELLVASVALLIAGFVRREAVLSWFGAAWPARCGFLGALTGVLLGTLANDSGSVLLVLGTIYLGASVACYWGIRPVNPTE
;
A
#
# COMPACT_ATOMS: atom_id res chain seq x y z
N MET A 1 -24.16 12.18 0.20
CA MET A 1 -23.63 11.81 1.52
C MET A 1 -22.13 11.48 1.45
N LEU A 2 -21.65 10.61 0.56
CA LEU A 2 -20.21 10.29 0.45
C LEU A 2 -19.34 11.54 0.15
N ALA A 3 -19.75 12.39 -0.80
CA ALA A 3 -19.04 13.62 -1.13
C ALA A 3 -19.01 14.63 0.04
N ALA A 4 -20.06 14.68 0.87
CA ALA A 4 -20.12 15.52 2.06
C ALA A 4 -19.23 14.95 3.20
N ALA A 5 -19.13 13.61 3.32
CA ALA A 5 -18.23 12.96 4.27
C ALA A 5 -16.76 13.16 3.89
N VAL A 6 -16.44 13.09 2.59
CA VAL A 6 -15.08 13.36 2.06
C VAL A 6 -14.69 14.82 2.29
N VAL A 7 -15.59 15.77 2.05
CA VAL A 7 -15.35 17.21 2.32
C VAL A 7 -15.21 17.48 3.81
N ALA A 8 -15.99 16.80 4.68
CA ALA A 8 -15.86 16.92 6.13
C ALA A 8 -14.55 16.30 6.65
N ALA A 9 -14.11 15.15 6.10
CA ALA A 9 -12.84 14.52 6.44
C ALA A 9 -11.62 15.36 5.99
N LEU A 10 -11.74 16.09 4.87
CA LEU A 10 -10.71 17.04 4.41
C LEU A 10 -10.54 18.25 5.36
N ALA A 11 -11.55 18.54 6.18
CA ALA A 11 -11.55 19.72 7.09
C ALA A 11 -11.04 19.42 8.52
N VAL A 12 -10.86 18.15 8.91
CA VAL A 12 -10.72 17.76 10.34
C VAL A 12 -9.28 17.53 10.80
N ALA A 13 -8.25 17.57 9.97
CA ALA A 13 -6.90 17.37 10.48
C ALA A 13 -5.94 18.50 10.06
N THR A 14 -5.79 19.47 10.93
CA THR A 14 -4.53 20.21 11.02
C THR A 14 -3.50 19.26 11.65
N PRO A 15 -2.33 19.03 11.02
CA PRO A 15 -1.25 18.34 11.70
C PRO A 15 -0.90 19.10 12.98
N SER A 16 -0.71 18.39 14.09
CA SER A 16 -0.07 18.94 15.28
C SER A 16 1.29 19.49 14.84
N ALA A 17 1.61 20.70 15.26
CA ALA A 17 2.91 21.30 14.98
C ALA A 17 4.00 20.38 15.55
N PRO A 18 5.09 20.13 14.81
CA PRO A 18 6.23 19.40 15.32
C PRO A 18 6.76 20.10 16.58
N ALA A 19 7.30 19.30 17.51
CA ALA A 19 8.03 19.84 18.65
C ALA A 19 9.17 20.72 18.11
N GLN A 20 9.29 21.94 18.63
CA GLN A 20 10.37 22.85 18.22
C GLN A 20 11.68 22.28 18.74
N ALA A 21 12.54 21.82 17.83
CA ALA A 21 13.91 21.46 18.10
C ALA A 21 14.65 22.63 18.77
N THR A 22 15.38 22.36 19.83
CA THR A 22 16.16 23.35 20.58
C THR A 22 17.60 23.49 20.05
N GLY A 23 18.06 22.55 19.23
CA GLY A 23 19.38 22.56 18.57
C GLY A 23 20.58 22.30 19.51
N ASP A 24 20.36 22.20 20.82
CA ASP A 24 21.40 21.99 21.81
C ASP A 24 21.42 20.57 22.40
N GLY A 25 20.50 19.68 22.00
CA GLY A 25 20.35 18.30 22.51
C GLY A 25 21.20 17.27 21.76
N SER A 26 21.25 16.07 22.31
CA SER A 26 21.92 14.91 21.73
C SER A 26 20.92 13.81 21.39
N VAL A 27 21.23 12.99 20.39
CA VAL A 27 20.46 11.80 20.03
C VAL A 27 21.30 10.56 20.26
N VAL A 28 20.74 9.62 21.02
CA VAL A 28 21.33 8.30 21.23
C VAL A 28 20.52 7.25 20.50
N ILE A 29 21.14 6.48 19.59
CA ILE A 29 20.53 5.29 18.99
C ILE A 29 21.11 4.06 19.69
N ALA A 30 20.28 3.37 20.48
CA ALA A 30 20.66 2.17 21.21
C ALA A 30 20.21 0.90 20.47
N VAL A 31 21.17 0.11 20.01
CA VAL A 31 20.91 -1.18 19.36
C VAL A 31 20.90 -2.27 20.40
N LEU A 32 19.71 -2.81 20.70
CA LEU A 32 19.49 -3.86 21.68
C LEU A 32 19.72 -5.26 21.10
N PRO A 33 20.01 -6.28 21.96
CA PRO A 33 20.13 -7.66 21.51
C PRO A 33 18.85 -8.18 20.85
N TYR A 34 19.04 -9.09 19.89
CA TYR A 34 17.93 -9.81 19.27
C TYR A 34 17.07 -10.55 20.32
N GLY A 35 15.75 -10.46 20.13
CA GLY A 35 14.77 -11.20 20.95
C GLY A 35 14.25 -10.46 22.17
N VAL A 36 14.63 -9.19 22.36
CA VAL A 36 13.96 -8.32 23.35
C VAL A 36 12.56 -8.03 22.83
N PRO A 37 11.48 -8.44 23.56
CA PRO A 37 10.11 -8.20 23.11
C PRO A 37 9.67 -6.77 23.39
N ILE A 38 8.69 -6.29 22.60
CA ILE A 38 8.18 -4.92 22.76
C ILE A 38 7.56 -4.66 24.12
N GLU A 39 6.92 -5.64 24.74
CA GLU A 39 6.36 -5.51 26.08
C GLU A 39 7.45 -5.31 27.15
N ALA A 40 8.66 -5.77 26.91
CA ALA A 40 9.77 -5.49 27.80
C ALA A 40 10.23 -4.03 27.65
N ILE A 41 10.44 -3.56 26.43
CA ILE A 41 10.80 -2.17 26.13
C ILE A 41 9.76 -1.20 26.71
N GLY A 42 8.48 -1.46 26.49
CA GLY A 42 7.39 -0.60 26.96
C GLY A 42 7.12 -0.65 28.47
N ARG A 43 7.87 -1.47 29.25
CA ARG A 43 7.83 -1.42 30.72
C ARG A 43 8.80 -0.41 31.32
N VAL A 44 9.74 0.06 30.52
CA VAL A 44 10.64 1.13 30.94
C VAL A 44 9.84 2.43 30.99
N ASP A 45 9.86 3.11 32.11
CA ASP A 45 9.15 4.38 32.28
C ASP A 45 9.67 5.41 31.25
N GLU A 46 8.76 6.27 30.77
CA GLU A 46 9.06 7.33 29.80
C GLU A 46 9.36 6.86 28.36
N ILE A 47 9.37 5.55 28.06
CA ILE A 47 9.52 5.05 26.68
C ILE A 47 8.17 4.93 25.99
N SER A 48 8.05 5.54 24.83
CA SER A 48 6.97 5.36 23.86
C SER A 48 7.22 4.10 23.02
N PRO A 49 6.34 3.07 23.09
CA PRO A 49 6.56 1.81 22.41
C PRO A 49 6.10 1.86 20.95
N GLY A 50 6.75 1.07 20.10
CA GLY A 50 6.37 0.85 18.70
C GLY A 50 7.12 -0.33 18.11
N VAL A 51 6.73 -0.73 16.91
CA VAL A 51 7.48 -1.67 16.09
C VAL A 51 7.97 -0.98 14.83
N MET A 52 9.24 -1.15 14.52
CA MET A 52 9.89 -0.59 13.34
C MET A 52 9.88 -1.62 12.21
N SER A 53 9.27 -1.27 11.08
CA SER A 53 9.40 -2.06 9.85
C SER A 53 10.77 -1.81 9.24
N ALA A 54 11.65 -2.78 9.40
CA ALA A 54 13.07 -2.66 9.10
C ALA A 54 13.43 -2.88 7.63
N GLY A 55 12.55 -3.47 6.81
CA GLY A 55 12.88 -3.73 5.42
C GLY A 55 11.67 -3.94 4.50
N LEU A 56 11.92 -4.08 3.21
CA LEU A 56 10.94 -4.38 2.18
C LEU A 56 11.01 -5.88 1.80
N GLY A 57 10.02 -6.65 2.26
CA GLY A 57 9.97 -8.08 2.00
C GLY A 57 11.04 -8.85 2.77
N SER A 58 11.93 -9.55 2.07
CA SER A 58 12.99 -10.38 2.65
C SER A 58 14.37 -9.69 2.67
N SER A 59 14.42 -8.39 2.90
CA SER A 59 15.69 -7.65 2.98
C SER A 59 16.57 -8.17 4.10
N PRO A 60 17.89 -8.34 3.86
CA PRO A 60 18.81 -8.74 4.91
C PRO A 60 18.95 -7.64 5.98
N PRO A 61 19.23 -7.97 7.25
CA PRO A 61 19.38 -6.98 8.31
C PRO A 61 20.40 -5.88 7.99
N ALA A 62 21.50 -6.21 7.31
CA ALA A 62 22.49 -5.22 6.90
C ALA A 62 21.90 -4.11 6.00
N GLN A 63 20.96 -4.46 5.10
CA GLN A 63 20.25 -3.45 4.30
C GLN A 63 19.39 -2.54 5.18
N SER A 64 18.76 -3.09 6.23
CA SER A 64 17.93 -2.30 7.14
C SER A 64 18.77 -1.26 7.93
N PHE A 65 19.99 -1.61 8.32
CA PHE A 65 20.90 -0.64 8.94
C PHE A 65 21.33 0.47 7.97
N LEU A 66 21.56 0.14 6.68
CA LEU A 66 21.77 1.15 5.65
C LEU A 66 20.52 2.03 5.46
N ASP A 67 19.32 1.42 5.43
CA ASP A 67 18.05 2.14 5.25
C ASP A 67 17.80 3.16 6.38
N ILE A 68 18.24 2.85 7.61
CA ILE A 68 18.21 3.79 8.74
C ILE A 68 19.11 5.00 8.45
N GLY A 69 20.39 4.78 8.08
CA GLY A 69 21.36 5.85 7.86
C GLY A 69 21.12 6.65 6.56
N GLN A 70 20.43 6.11 5.58
CA GLN A 70 20.12 6.80 4.32
C GLN A 70 18.72 7.43 4.28
N GLY A 71 17.83 7.13 5.25
CA GLY A 71 16.47 7.64 5.31
C GLY A 71 15.60 7.25 4.10
N ASN A 72 16.01 6.26 3.34
CA ASN A 72 15.34 5.80 2.11
C ASN A 72 15.51 4.29 1.97
N ARG A 73 14.60 3.62 1.22
CA ARG A 73 14.66 2.18 1.01
C ARG A 73 14.12 1.75 -0.33
N VAL A 74 14.70 0.70 -0.89
CA VAL A 74 14.30 0.07 -2.14
C VAL A 74 14.12 -1.43 -1.92
N ASN A 75 13.16 -2.03 -2.62
CA ASN A 75 13.00 -3.48 -2.55
C ASN A 75 14.26 -4.18 -3.09
N GLU A 76 14.73 -5.21 -2.36
CA GLU A 76 15.95 -5.95 -2.69
C GLU A 76 15.98 -6.46 -4.14
N ARG A 77 14.82 -6.84 -4.69
CA ARG A 77 14.68 -7.32 -6.07
C ARG A 77 14.88 -6.25 -7.14
N LEU A 78 14.88 -4.99 -6.77
CA LEU A 78 15.04 -3.85 -7.68
C LEU A 78 16.49 -3.35 -7.78
N TYR A 79 17.38 -3.92 -6.99
CA TYR A 79 18.80 -3.69 -7.15
C TYR A 79 19.37 -4.63 -8.21
N ASP A 80 20.25 -4.11 -9.07
CA ASP A 80 20.90 -4.88 -10.14
C ASP A 80 21.99 -5.83 -9.64
N SER A 81 22.44 -5.66 -8.39
CA SER A 81 23.47 -6.48 -7.75
C SER A 81 23.07 -6.89 -6.33
N GLU A 82 23.60 -8.01 -5.88
CA GLU A 82 23.43 -8.49 -4.50
C GLU A 82 24.15 -7.55 -3.52
N LEU A 83 23.61 -7.46 -2.28
CA LEU A 83 24.27 -6.73 -1.20
C LEU A 83 25.59 -7.43 -0.86
N PRO A 84 26.74 -6.74 -0.88
CA PRO A 84 28.01 -7.33 -0.45
C PRO A 84 27.94 -7.70 1.03
N LEU A 85 28.82 -8.59 1.47
CA LEU A 85 28.95 -8.89 2.90
C LEU A 85 29.37 -7.61 3.63
N LEU A 86 28.48 -7.10 4.45
CA LEU A 86 28.62 -5.82 5.11
C LEU A 86 28.79 -6.03 6.62
N PHE A 87 29.91 -5.61 7.14
CA PHE A 87 30.26 -5.70 8.56
C PHE A 87 31.39 -4.73 8.84
N ALA A 88 31.23 -3.86 9.82
CA ALA A 88 32.32 -3.01 10.31
C ALA A 88 33.22 -3.81 11.25
N TYR A 89 34.53 -3.62 11.15
CA TYR A 89 35.54 -4.16 12.03
C TYR A 89 36.50 -3.06 12.47
N GLU A 90 36.70 -2.85 13.77
CA GLU A 90 37.49 -1.76 14.32
C GLU A 90 37.11 -0.38 13.69
N GLY A 91 35.80 -0.11 13.57
CA GLY A 91 35.27 1.12 12.99
C GLY A 91 35.53 1.29 11.49
N ARG A 92 35.91 0.24 10.78
CA ARG A 92 36.24 0.29 9.34
C ARG A 92 35.49 -0.76 8.56
N LEU A 93 35.17 -0.40 7.33
CA LEU A 93 34.64 -1.35 6.34
C LEU A 93 35.79 -1.96 5.52
N GLU A 94 35.59 -3.18 5.04
CA GLU A 94 36.55 -3.79 4.13
C GLU A 94 36.75 -2.93 2.88
N PRO A 95 38.00 -2.70 2.41
CA PRO A 95 38.28 -1.85 1.25
C PRO A 95 37.46 -2.24 0.01
N GLY A 96 36.81 -1.26 -0.61
CA GLY A 96 35.98 -1.44 -1.80
C GLY A 96 34.54 -1.90 -1.53
N VAL A 97 34.19 -2.30 -0.32
CA VAL A 97 32.80 -2.68 0.02
C VAL A 97 31.90 -1.46 -0.07
N TRP A 98 32.29 -0.32 0.52
CA TRP A 98 31.49 0.89 0.46
C TRP A 98 31.30 1.43 -0.96
N GLU A 99 32.33 1.37 -1.79
CA GLU A 99 32.21 1.71 -3.21
C GLU A 99 31.19 0.82 -3.92
N SER A 100 31.17 -0.49 -3.59
CA SER A 100 30.18 -1.42 -4.14
C SER A 100 28.77 -1.09 -3.69
N ILE A 101 28.59 -0.63 -2.43
CA ILE A 101 27.29 -0.20 -1.91
C ILE A 101 26.83 1.08 -2.62
N ARG A 102 27.71 2.06 -2.80
CA ARG A 102 27.40 3.30 -3.54
C ARG A 102 27.05 3.02 -5.00
N ALA A 103 27.80 2.14 -5.67
CA ALA A 103 27.49 1.74 -7.04
C ALA A 103 26.11 1.04 -7.12
N ARG A 104 25.84 0.10 -6.19
CA ARG A 104 24.53 -0.57 -6.09
C ARG A 104 23.38 0.41 -5.84
N ALA A 105 23.61 1.42 -5.01
CA ALA A 105 22.63 2.47 -4.73
C ALA A 105 22.40 3.38 -5.95
N ALA A 106 23.44 3.72 -6.69
CA ALA A 106 23.34 4.54 -7.90
C ALA A 106 22.56 3.87 -9.04
N ASP A 107 22.61 2.53 -9.13
CA ASP A 107 21.85 1.73 -10.10
C ASP A 107 20.40 1.50 -9.66
N ALA A 108 20.04 1.83 -8.41
CA ALA A 108 18.69 1.62 -7.88
C ALA A 108 17.66 2.56 -8.53
N PRO A 109 16.37 2.13 -8.65
CA PRO A 109 15.32 2.96 -9.25
C PRO A 109 14.80 4.07 -8.32
N ALA A 110 15.58 4.48 -7.33
CA ALA A 110 15.30 5.58 -6.41
C ALA A 110 16.59 6.34 -6.09
N ASN A 111 16.47 7.58 -5.66
CA ASN A 111 17.63 8.36 -5.21
C ASN A 111 18.01 7.90 -3.79
N VAL A 112 18.92 6.93 -3.72
CA VAL A 112 19.41 6.34 -2.46
C VAL A 112 20.87 6.75 -2.27
N ILE A 113 21.16 7.37 -1.14
CA ILE A 113 22.51 7.86 -0.82
C ILE A 113 22.94 7.19 0.51
N PRO A 114 23.78 6.14 0.47
CA PRO A 114 24.31 5.52 1.67
C PRO A 114 25.15 6.52 2.49
N GLY A 115 24.91 6.58 3.79
CA GLY A 115 25.62 7.48 4.69
C GLY A 115 25.11 8.93 4.73
N LEU A 116 23.95 9.21 4.11
CA LEU A 116 23.40 10.56 4.01
C LEU A 116 23.16 11.21 5.37
N LEU A 117 22.70 10.46 6.39
CA LEU A 117 22.48 10.96 7.75
C LEU A 117 23.80 11.48 8.36
N GLY A 118 24.86 10.65 8.33
CA GLY A 118 26.17 11.03 8.85
C GLY A 118 26.72 12.30 8.19
N SER A 119 26.77 12.32 6.85
CA SER A 119 27.25 13.49 6.12
C SER A 119 26.41 14.76 6.35
N THR A 120 25.09 14.63 6.48
CA THR A 120 24.20 15.78 6.74
C THR A 120 24.48 16.39 8.12
N LEU A 121 24.66 15.55 9.14
CA LEU A 121 24.99 16.00 10.51
C LEU A 121 26.40 16.61 10.56
N GLU A 122 27.41 15.98 9.94
CA GLU A 122 28.77 16.51 9.83
C GLU A 122 28.79 17.88 9.14
N ALA A 123 28.05 18.02 8.04
CA ALA A 123 27.93 19.29 7.31
C ALA A 123 27.27 20.40 8.17
N ALA A 124 26.41 20.03 9.11
CA ALA A 124 25.83 20.93 10.11
C ALA A 124 26.78 21.22 11.29
N GLY A 125 27.95 20.59 11.34
CA GLY A 125 28.94 20.75 12.42
C GLY A 125 28.62 19.97 13.69
N LEU A 126 27.77 18.96 13.59
CA LEU A 126 27.37 18.07 14.69
C LEU A 126 28.26 16.83 14.73
N ALA A 127 28.54 16.32 15.93
CA ALA A 127 29.31 15.10 16.10
C ALA A 127 28.48 13.87 15.72
N VAL A 128 29.10 12.90 15.01
CA VAL A 128 28.48 11.62 14.70
C VAL A 128 29.43 10.51 15.11
N THR A 129 29.07 9.77 16.15
CA THR A 129 29.98 8.76 16.73
C THR A 129 29.32 7.41 16.86
N SER A 130 30.14 6.36 16.84
CA SER A 130 29.74 4.99 17.14
C SER A 130 30.56 4.43 18.30
N GLU A 131 29.92 3.95 19.36
CA GLU A 131 30.61 3.25 20.45
C GLU A 131 30.97 1.80 20.04
N PRO A 132 30.07 0.99 19.43
CA PRO A 132 30.49 -0.30 18.92
C PRO A 132 31.37 -0.11 17.67
N ALA A 133 32.61 -0.58 17.75
CA ALA A 133 33.52 -0.58 16.61
C ALA A 133 33.16 -1.69 15.58
N ASP A 134 32.45 -2.73 16.02
CA ASP A 134 32.19 -3.94 15.24
C ASP A 134 30.69 -4.17 15.00
N GLY A 135 30.37 -4.75 13.85
CA GLY A 135 29.03 -5.20 13.52
C GLY A 135 28.30 -4.35 12.50
N LEU A 136 26.96 -4.29 12.62
CA LEU A 136 26.10 -3.52 11.70
C LEU A 136 25.72 -2.14 12.28
N ALA A 137 25.70 -1.98 13.59
CA ALA A 137 25.29 -0.74 14.23
C ALA A 137 26.13 0.48 13.78
N PRO A 138 27.47 0.38 13.60
CA PRO A 138 28.28 1.50 13.12
C PRO A 138 27.85 2.06 11.77
N LEU A 139 27.15 1.27 10.94
CA LEU A 139 26.68 1.71 9.61
C LEU A 139 25.70 2.88 9.68
N ILE A 140 24.97 3.04 10.79
CA ILE A 140 24.05 4.15 10.99
C ILE A 140 24.81 5.47 11.09
N ALA A 141 26.00 5.44 11.70
CA ALA A 141 26.88 6.60 11.90
C ALA A 141 27.82 6.86 10.70
N ALA A 142 27.85 5.97 9.70
CA ALA A 142 28.72 6.14 8.53
C ALA A 142 28.32 7.37 7.71
N ASN A 143 29.30 8.11 7.20
CA ASN A 143 29.09 9.18 6.23
C ASN A 143 29.07 8.65 4.78
N GLU A 144 28.87 9.53 3.78
CA GLU A 144 28.81 9.15 2.35
C GLU A 144 30.11 8.56 1.82
N ASP A 145 31.25 8.80 2.47
CA ASP A 145 32.54 8.20 2.13
C ASP A 145 32.77 6.85 2.83
N GLY A 146 31.84 6.46 3.72
CA GLY A 146 31.90 5.23 4.51
C GLY A 146 32.81 5.32 5.72
N GLU A 147 33.17 6.54 6.12
CA GLU A 147 33.94 6.80 7.32
C GLU A 147 33.04 6.73 8.55
N ILE A 148 33.53 6.13 9.63
CA ILE A 148 32.84 5.98 10.91
C ILE A 148 33.78 6.51 11.99
N GLU A 149 33.35 7.54 12.71
CA GLU A 149 34.09 8.05 13.88
C GLU A 149 33.72 7.23 15.12
N LEU A 150 34.73 6.70 15.81
CA LEU A 150 34.51 5.97 17.06
C LEU A 150 34.49 6.94 18.24
N ALA A 151 33.61 6.66 19.20
CA ALA A 151 33.49 7.48 20.44
C ALA A 151 34.81 7.60 21.22
N GLU A 152 35.62 6.55 21.19
CA GLU A 152 36.96 6.56 21.84
C GLU A 152 37.92 7.54 21.14
N ASP A 153 37.81 7.74 19.86
CA ASP A 153 38.65 8.63 19.04
C ASP A 153 38.21 10.10 19.13
N SER A 154 36.94 10.35 19.47
CA SER A 154 36.38 11.71 19.60
C SER A 154 36.92 12.52 20.79
N GLY A 155 37.58 11.85 21.74
CA GLY A 155 38.14 12.49 22.94
C GLY A 155 37.09 13.01 23.93
N CYS A 156 35.84 12.60 23.79
CA CYS A 156 34.74 12.99 24.66
C CYS A 156 34.77 12.18 25.95
N GLU A 157 35.14 12.81 27.07
CA GLU A 157 34.92 12.30 28.41
C GLU A 157 33.95 13.25 29.15
N GLY A 158 32.63 12.94 29.13
CA GLY A 158 31.62 13.71 29.86
C GLY A 158 30.72 14.57 28.95
N ASP A 159 30.90 15.91 28.93
CA ASP A 159 30.12 16.82 28.10
C ASP A 159 30.49 16.66 26.60
N CYS A 160 29.87 15.73 25.92
CA CYS A 160 30.03 15.58 24.46
C CYS A 160 29.29 16.69 23.70
N PRO A 161 29.82 17.17 22.55
CA PRO A 161 29.10 18.14 21.75
C PRO A 161 27.76 17.55 21.25
N PRO A 162 26.75 18.40 20.99
CA PRO A 162 25.48 17.97 20.44
C PRO A 162 25.69 17.13 19.17
N GLY A 163 24.92 16.08 19.01
CA GLY A 163 25.05 15.22 17.83
C GLY A 163 24.40 13.86 17.98
N LEU A 164 24.83 12.91 17.16
CA LEU A 164 24.35 11.54 17.13
C LEU A 164 25.39 10.58 17.73
N SER A 165 24.94 9.76 18.67
CA SER A 165 25.74 8.65 19.21
C SER A 165 25.04 7.32 18.97
N VAL A 166 25.71 6.37 18.31
CA VAL A 166 25.19 5.00 18.12
C VAL A 166 25.86 4.10 19.14
N VAL A 167 25.07 3.48 20.01
CA VAL A 167 25.56 2.60 21.08
C VAL A 167 24.97 1.19 20.96
N ARG A 168 25.69 0.20 21.50
CA ARG A 168 25.11 -1.12 21.77
C ARG A 168 24.81 -1.21 23.25
N ALA A 169 23.58 -1.52 23.60
CA ALA A 169 23.16 -1.62 24.98
C ALA A 169 22.48 -2.96 25.26
N ASP A 170 22.70 -3.51 26.45
CA ASP A 170 21.86 -4.59 26.94
C ASP A 170 20.53 -4.04 27.43
N PHE A 171 19.47 -4.88 27.39
CA PHE A 171 18.15 -4.44 27.85
C PHE A 171 18.17 -3.91 29.29
N SER A 172 19.04 -4.46 30.17
CA SER A 172 19.21 -4.02 31.58
C SER A 172 19.80 -2.62 31.73
N GLU A 173 20.40 -2.07 30.69
CA GLU A 173 21.00 -0.73 30.66
C GLU A 173 20.02 0.35 30.21
N LEU A 174 18.86 -0.08 29.67
CA LEU A 174 17.87 0.82 29.05
C LEU A 174 17.29 1.82 30.08
N ASP A 175 17.01 1.38 31.30
CA ASP A 175 16.55 2.26 32.39
C ASP A 175 17.62 3.33 32.76
N GLU A 176 18.90 2.97 32.71
CA GLU A 176 20.00 3.90 32.97
C GLU A 176 20.16 4.92 31.85
N LEU A 177 20.05 4.46 30.59
CA LEU A 177 20.09 5.35 29.43
C LEU A 177 18.94 6.36 29.45
N VAL A 178 17.72 5.94 29.76
CA VAL A 178 16.56 6.84 29.90
C VAL A 178 16.74 7.81 31.06
N GLY A 179 17.19 7.31 32.23
CA GLY A 179 17.43 8.15 33.41
C GLY A 179 18.58 9.15 33.25
N GLY A 180 19.44 8.96 32.24
CA GLY A 180 20.53 9.85 31.90
C GLY A 180 20.18 10.95 30.90
N LEU A 181 18.98 10.91 30.27
CA LEU A 181 18.59 11.90 29.29
C LEU A 181 18.35 13.28 29.92
N GLY A 182 18.88 14.30 29.27
CA GLY A 182 18.48 15.68 29.51
C GLY A 182 17.15 16.02 28.85
N PRO A 183 16.60 17.21 29.13
CA PRO A 183 15.30 17.61 28.58
C PRO A 183 15.32 17.78 27.05
N ASP A 184 16.46 18.01 26.44
CA ASP A 184 16.64 18.21 25.01
C ASP A 184 17.20 16.95 24.31
N ASP A 185 17.43 15.85 25.05
CA ASP A 185 17.99 14.62 24.51
C ASP A 185 16.91 13.66 24.00
N LEU A 186 17.28 12.82 23.03
CA LEU A 186 16.42 11.79 22.46
C LEU A 186 17.12 10.43 22.51
N LEU A 187 16.44 9.42 23.01
CA LEU A 187 16.86 8.02 22.91
C LEU A 187 15.95 7.28 21.92
N ILE A 188 16.54 6.61 20.93
CA ILE A 188 15.87 5.68 20.03
C ILE A 188 16.47 4.29 20.26
N ALA A 189 15.74 3.39 20.91
CA ALA A 189 16.17 2.04 21.19
C ALA A 189 15.41 1.02 20.33
N PHE A 190 16.10 0.06 19.69
CA PHE A 190 15.44 -1.00 18.95
C PHE A 190 16.17 -2.33 19.04
N ALA A 191 15.41 -3.42 19.07
CA ALA A 191 15.92 -4.79 19.05
C ALA A 191 16.00 -5.29 17.61
N ALA A 192 17.20 -5.23 17.02
CA ALA A 192 17.40 -5.60 15.62
C ALA A 192 17.14 -7.09 15.38
N GLY A 193 16.40 -7.41 14.30
CA GLY A 193 16.17 -8.79 13.86
C GLY A 193 17.45 -9.45 13.35
N SER A 194 17.61 -10.75 13.65
CA SER A 194 18.77 -11.53 13.18
C SER A 194 18.58 -12.13 11.79
N ARG A 195 17.38 -12.09 11.22
CA ARG A 195 17.00 -12.72 9.96
C ARG A 195 16.10 -11.83 9.12
N SER A 196 16.19 -12.00 7.81
CA SER A 196 15.30 -11.33 6.83
C SER A 196 13.82 -11.65 7.01
N GLU A 197 13.48 -12.74 7.70
CA GLU A 197 12.11 -13.18 7.97
C GLU A 197 11.46 -12.45 9.16
N GLN A 198 12.19 -11.54 9.82
CA GLN A 198 11.72 -10.77 10.97
C GLN A 198 11.81 -9.27 10.66
N PRO A 199 10.91 -8.77 9.82
CA PRO A 199 10.98 -7.38 9.36
C PRO A 199 10.44 -6.36 10.39
N LEU A 200 9.81 -6.80 11.47
CA LEU A 200 9.24 -5.94 12.52
C LEU A 200 10.12 -5.99 13.77
N TRP A 201 10.83 -4.89 14.03
CA TRP A 201 11.76 -4.77 15.14
C TRP A 201 11.12 -4.01 16.31
N PRO A 202 11.03 -4.60 17.52
CA PRO A 202 10.62 -3.89 18.73
C PRO A 202 11.42 -2.61 18.91
N THR A 203 10.74 -1.49 19.12
CA THR A 203 11.36 -0.17 19.17
C THR A 203 10.72 0.66 20.28
N GLY A 204 11.53 1.48 20.95
CA GLY A 204 11.08 2.44 21.93
C GLY A 204 11.80 3.77 21.75
N ILE A 205 11.12 4.88 22.00
CA ILE A 205 11.69 6.21 21.96
C ILE A 205 11.38 6.93 23.27
N ALA A 206 12.38 7.57 23.88
CA ALA A 206 12.24 8.43 25.04
C ALA A 206 12.75 9.84 24.73
N GLY A 207 12.01 10.84 25.17
CA GLY A 207 12.26 12.27 25.00
C GLY A 207 10.99 13.07 25.27
N ASP A 208 11.11 14.35 25.59
CA ASP A 208 9.99 15.18 26.08
C ASP A 208 8.75 15.22 25.15
N ALA A 209 8.93 14.96 23.85
CA ALA A 209 7.84 14.97 22.86
C ALA A 209 7.16 13.59 22.67
N PHE A 210 7.64 12.54 23.33
CA PHE A 210 7.19 11.18 23.13
C PHE A 210 6.36 10.67 24.33
N ASP A 211 5.00 10.83 24.22
CA ASP A 211 4.04 10.34 25.20
C ASP A 211 2.84 9.69 24.48
N GLY A 212 2.91 8.39 24.22
CA GLY A 212 1.94 7.61 23.45
C GLY A 212 2.60 6.44 22.72
N ASN A 213 1.90 5.81 21.77
CA ASN A 213 2.48 4.83 20.88
C ASN A 213 3.19 5.53 19.70
N LEU A 214 4.26 4.92 19.19
CA LEU A 214 5.01 5.49 18.06
C LEU A 214 4.22 5.42 16.75
N THR A 215 4.27 6.48 15.97
CA THR A 215 3.67 6.54 14.62
C THR A 215 4.46 7.49 13.72
N SER A 216 4.18 7.51 12.42
CA SER A 216 4.74 8.46 11.47
C SER A 216 3.79 8.70 10.31
N ASP A 217 4.02 9.76 9.52
CA ASP A 217 3.26 9.98 8.28
C ASP A 217 3.55 8.91 7.21
N SER A 218 4.66 8.17 7.34
CA SER A 218 5.02 7.05 6.47
C SER A 218 4.11 5.84 6.66
N THR A 219 3.70 5.55 7.90
CA THR A 219 2.87 4.40 8.24
C THR A 219 1.41 4.76 8.49
N ARG A 220 1.17 5.88 9.17
CA ARG A 220 -0.16 6.32 9.66
C ARG A 220 -0.88 5.23 10.45
N THR A 221 -0.08 4.37 11.06
CA THR A 221 -0.54 3.26 11.88
C THR A 221 0.03 3.46 13.26
N ASP A 222 -0.85 3.57 14.24
CA ASP A 222 -0.46 3.67 15.64
C ASP A 222 0.32 2.42 16.05
N GLY A 223 1.43 2.59 16.74
CA GLY A 223 2.34 1.51 17.11
C GLY A 223 3.34 1.08 16.00
N VAL A 224 3.35 1.69 14.80
CA VAL A 224 4.23 1.25 13.70
C VAL A 224 4.97 2.42 13.06
N ILE A 225 6.29 2.25 12.90
CA ILE A 225 7.19 3.18 12.19
C ILE A 225 8.02 2.46 11.13
N LEU A 226 8.76 3.20 10.30
CA LEU A 226 9.71 2.64 9.35
C LEU A 226 11.15 2.86 9.80
N ALA A 227 12.06 1.98 9.38
CA ALA A 227 13.50 2.20 9.53
C ALA A 227 13.97 3.53 8.90
N THR A 228 13.37 3.89 7.77
CA THR A 228 13.64 5.16 7.07
C THR A 228 13.16 6.40 7.81
N ASP A 229 12.29 6.27 8.81
CA ASP A 229 11.77 7.39 9.60
C ASP A 229 12.77 7.84 10.68
N VAL A 230 13.75 7.01 11.00
CA VAL A 230 14.76 7.30 12.06
C VAL A 230 15.62 8.49 11.67
N ALA A 231 16.21 8.49 10.46
CA ALA A 231 17.08 9.59 10.02
C ALA A 231 16.37 10.97 10.00
N PRO A 232 15.18 11.12 9.40
CA PRO A 232 14.43 12.38 9.50
C PRO A 232 14.10 12.79 10.94
N THR A 233 13.84 11.82 11.83
CA THR A 233 13.58 12.09 13.24
C THR A 233 14.81 12.66 13.94
N VAL A 234 15.98 12.06 13.70
CA VAL A 234 17.27 12.54 14.24
C VAL A 234 17.56 13.96 13.77
N LEU A 235 17.42 14.21 12.46
CA LEU A 235 17.68 15.51 11.86
C LEU A 235 16.73 16.60 12.40
N GLU A 236 15.42 16.31 12.44
CA GLU A 236 14.43 17.26 12.97
C GLU A 236 14.69 17.55 14.45
N TRP A 237 15.02 16.53 15.25
CA TRP A 237 15.35 16.72 16.69
C TRP A 237 16.55 17.63 16.89
N LEU A 238 17.58 17.47 16.08
CA LEU A 238 18.80 18.28 16.12
C LEU A 238 18.69 19.62 15.37
N GLY A 239 17.51 19.96 14.84
CA GLY A 239 17.27 21.23 14.15
C GLY A 239 17.94 21.34 12.79
N VAL A 240 18.23 20.22 12.15
CA VAL A 240 18.84 20.14 10.80
C VAL A 240 17.77 19.86 9.75
N ASP A 241 17.84 20.56 8.62
CA ASP A 241 16.90 20.34 7.52
C ASP A 241 17.03 18.92 6.94
N VAL A 242 15.88 18.26 6.74
CA VAL A 242 15.82 16.91 6.17
C VAL A 242 16.04 16.99 4.65
N PRO A 243 17.04 16.29 4.09
CA PRO A 243 17.28 16.24 2.66
C PRO A 243 16.08 15.65 1.88
N ASP A 244 15.85 16.17 0.65
CA ASP A 244 14.77 15.70 -0.23
C ASP A 244 14.92 14.23 -0.66
N GLU A 245 16.12 13.68 -0.59
CA GLU A 245 16.46 12.29 -0.89
C GLU A 245 15.94 11.32 0.18
N MET A 246 15.67 11.78 1.39
CA MET A 246 15.06 10.98 2.44
C MET A 246 13.55 10.88 2.24
N ASN A 247 13.04 9.66 2.14
CA ASN A 247 11.61 9.38 1.94
C ASN A 247 10.86 9.07 3.25
N GLY A 248 11.57 8.87 4.34
CA GLY A 248 10.99 8.72 5.68
C GLY A 248 10.32 10.00 6.16
N SER A 249 9.53 9.89 7.20
CA SER A 249 8.88 11.01 7.88
C SER A 249 9.24 10.99 9.36
N PRO A 250 9.41 12.14 10.02
CA PRO A 250 9.72 12.17 11.43
C PRO A 250 8.71 11.37 12.28
N ILE A 251 9.24 10.65 13.25
CA ILE A 251 8.45 9.82 14.18
C ILE A 251 7.77 10.73 15.19
N ARG A 252 6.55 10.38 15.56
CA ARG A 252 5.75 11.03 16.60
C ARG A 252 5.20 9.98 17.54
N ALA A 253 4.73 10.41 18.71
CA ALA A 253 3.93 9.60 19.61
C ALA A 253 2.47 10.11 19.59
N GLU A 254 1.50 9.21 19.48
CA GLU A 254 0.08 9.54 19.49
C GLU A 254 -0.69 8.54 20.37
N GLY A 255 -1.87 8.95 20.86
CA GLY A 255 -2.75 8.09 21.65
C GLY A 255 -2.27 7.84 23.09
N GLU A 256 -2.69 6.70 23.65
CA GLU A 256 -2.23 6.22 24.96
C GLU A 256 -1.02 5.30 24.76
N ARG A 257 -0.10 5.31 25.73
CA ARG A 257 1.07 4.42 25.74
C ARG A 257 0.62 3.01 26.12
N ASP A 258 0.60 2.08 25.17
CA ASP A 258 0.18 0.69 25.39
C ASP A 258 1.05 -0.30 24.60
N ALA A 259 2.10 -0.79 25.26
CA ALA A 259 3.00 -1.79 24.67
C ALA A 259 2.32 -3.14 24.40
N GLN A 260 1.22 -3.47 25.09
CA GLN A 260 0.48 -4.69 24.84
C GLN A 260 -0.32 -4.58 23.54
N GLU A 261 -0.96 -3.43 23.28
CA GLU A 261 -1.64 -3.17 22.01
C GLU A 261 -0.66 -3.23 20.84
N VAL A 262 0.54 -2.66 21.00
CA VAL A 262 1.61 -2.72 20.00
C VAL A 262 2.08 -4.16 19.77
N ALA A 263 2.21 -4.99 20.81
CA ALA A 263 2.57 -6.40 20.68
C ALA A 263 1.49 -7.20 19.92
N GLU A 264 0.22 -7.00 20.26
CA GLU A 264 -0.89 -7.63 19.55
C GLU A 264 -0.92 -7.21 18.07
N LEU A 265 -0.62 -5.96 17.77
CA LEU A 265 -0.50 -5.48 16.39
C LEU A 265 0.68 -6.13 15.67
N GLN A 266 1.85 -6.25 16.32
CA GLN A 266 3.01 -6.95 15.77
C GLN A 266 2.66 -8.39 15.40
N ASP A 267 1.99 -9.13 16.27
CA ASP A 267 1.55 -10.50 16.02
C ASP A 267 0.57 -10.58 14.83
N LYS A 268 -0.41 -9.68 14.76
CA LYS A 268 -1.35 -9.60 13.63
C LYS A 268 -0.68 -9.29 12.29
N LEU A 269 0.35 -8.46 12.30
CA LEU A 269 1.13 -8.14 11.11
C LEU A 269 2.04 -9.31 10.69
N ALA A 270 2.56 -10.10 11.65
CA ALA A 270 3.39 -11.27 11.41
C ALA A 270 2.57 -12.48 10.93
N ASP A 271 1.39 -12.73 11.52
CA ASP A 271 0.55 -13.90 11.29
C ASP A 271 -0.54 -13.69 10.23
N ARG A 272 -0.24 -12.96 9.18
CA ARG A 272 -1.22 -12.68 8.13
C ARG A 272 -1.70 -13.96 7.42
N PRO A 273 -3.03 -14.17 7.27
CA PRO A 273 -3.57 -15.33 6.57
C PRO A 273 -3.06 -15.46 5.14
N SER A 274 -2.78 -16.69 4.70
CA SER A 274 -2.28 -16.98 3.36
C SER A 274 -3.29 -16.56 2.27
N ARG A 275 -2.83 -15.78 1.31
CA ARG A 275 -3.63 -15.40 0.12
C ARG A 275 -4.09 -16.61 -0.68
N GLU A 276 -3.29 -17.67 -0.70
CA GLU A 276 -3.63 -18.90 -1.40
C GLU A 276 -4.78 -19.62 -0.72
N THR A 277 -4.68 -19.85 0.58
CA THR A 277 -5.67 -20.60 1.37
C THR A 277 -6.99 -19.84 1.48
N VAL A 278 -6.94 -18.55 1.78
CA VAL A 278 -8.14 -17.75 2.07
C VAL A 278 -8.75 -17.14 0.80
N GLY A 279 -7.94 -16.80 -0.19
CA GLY A 279 -8.38 -16.12 -1.41
C GLY A 279 -8.52 -17.05 -2.61
N LEU A 280 -7.41 -17.64 -3.08
CA LEU A 280 -7.37 -18.36 -4.35
C LEU A 280 -8.09 -19.70 -4.32
N LEU A 281 -7.96 -20.49 -3.24
CA LEU A 281 -8.62 -21.80 -3.14
C LEU A 281 -10.16 -21.69 -3.15
N PRO A 282 -10.82 -20.82 -2.36
CA PRO A 282 -12.27 -20.63 -2.48
C PRO A 282 -12.70 -20.15 -3.85
N LEU A 283 -11.98 -19.20 -4.46
CA LEU A 283 -12.28 -18.70 -5.80
C LEU A 283 -12.20 -19.82 -6.86
N ALA A 284 -11.15 -20.63 -6.81
CA ALA A 284 -10.99 -21.78 -7.70
C ALA A 284 -12.09 -22.81 -7.49
N ALA A 285 -12.44 -23.13 -6.23
CA ALA A 285 -13.51 -24.05 -5.90
C ALA A 285 -14.87 -23.56 -6.45
N TRP A 286 -15.20 -22.27 -6.30
CA TRP A 286 -16.43 -21.72 -6.85
C TRP A 286 -16.46 -21.77 -8.37
N LEU A 287 -15.35 -21.44 -9.03
CA LEU A 287 -15.23 -21.49 -10.49
C LEU A 287 -15.43 -22.92 -11.00
N LEU A 288 -14.75 -23.89 -10.37
CA LEU A 288 -14.86 -25.31 -10.72
C LEU A 288 -16.28 -25.85 -10.50
N LEU A 289 -16.89 -25.55 -9.35
CA LEU A 289 -18.26 -25.99 -9.03
C LEU A 289 -19.28 -25.35 -9.97
N ALA A 290 -19.20 -24.04 -10.20
CA ALA A 290 -20.09 -23.35 -11.11
C ALA A 290 -19.92 -23.82 -12.56
N GLY A 291 -18.66 -23.99 -13.00
CA GLY A 291 -18.31 -24.48 -14.34
C GLY A 291 -18.80 -25.92 -14.55
N ALA A 292 -18.50 -26.84 -13.61
CA ALA A 292 -18.98 -28.23 -13.66
C ALA A 292 -20.52 -28.29 -13.69
N THR A 293 -21.17 -27.49 -12.83
CA THR A 293 -22.64 -27.41 -12.81
C THR A 293 -23.18 -26.90 -14.16
N ALA A 294 -22.54 -25.90 -14.77
CA ALA A 294 -22.95 -25.38 -16.07
C ALA A 294 -22.71 -26.35 -17.23
N LEU A 295 -21.72 -27.24 -17.11
CA LEU A 295 -21.44 -28.29 -18.11
C LEU A 295 -22.39 -29.48 -17.97
N ILE A 296 -22.69 -29.91 -16.74
CA ILE A 296 -23.52 -31.09 -16.46
C ILE A 296 -25.00 -30.77 -16.59
N PHE A 297 -25.42 -29.62 -16.08
CA PHE A 297 -26.82 -29.20 -16.06
C PHE A 297 -27.06 -28.09 -17.10
N ARG A 298 -28.29 -27.99 -17.55
CA ARG A 298 -28.75 -26.95 -18.49
C ARG A 298 -29.88 -26.11 -17.90
N GLY A 299 -30.22 -25.02 -18.56
CA GLY A 299 -31.34 -24.17 -18.18
C GLY A 299 -31.13 -23.46 -16.85
N ARG A 300 -32.12 -23.54 -15.94
CA ARG A 300 -32.13 -22.76 -14.69
C ARG A 300 -30.97 -23.10 -13.74
N VAL A 301 -30.60 -24.39 -13.62
CA VAL A 301 -29.55 -24.83 -12.67
C VAL A 301 -28.19 -24.23 -13.04
N ALA A 302 -27.78 -24.38 -14.31
CA ALA A 302 -26.53 -23.79 -14.81
C ALA A 302 -26.48 -22.27 -14.60
N ARG A 303 -27.60 -21.61 -14.87
CA ARG A 303 -27.72 -20.14 -14.75
C ARG A 303 -27.63 -19.69 -13.31
N THR A 304 -28.33 -20.38 -12.40
CA THR A 304 -28.24 -20.07 -10.96
C THR A 304 -26.81 -20.25 -10.44
N ALA A 305 -26.11 -21.32 -10.85
CA ALA A 305 -24.72 -21.55 -10.45
C ALA A 305 -23.79 -20.41 -10.90
N MET A 306 -23.94 -19.94 -12.15
CA MET A 306 -23.13 -18.84 -12.67
C MET A 306 -23.50 -17.50 -12.03
N ALA A 307 -24.78 -17.26 -11.72
CA ALA A 307 -25.21 -16.08 -10.98
C ALA A 307 -24.62 -16.07 -9.55
N LEU A 308 -24.66 -17.22 -8.86
CA LEU A 308 -24.07 -17.38 -7.53
C LEU A 308 -22.55 -17.15 -7.56
N PHE A 309 -21.83 -17.71 -8.53
CA PHE A 309 -20.41 -17.48 -8.70
C PHE A 309 -20.09 -15.99 -8.86
N GLY A 310 -20.74 -15.31 -9.81
CA GLY A 310 -20.48 -13.89 -10.05
C GLY A 310 -20.81 -12.98 -8.86
N LEU A 311 -21.90 -13.28 -8.13
CA LEU A 311 -22.26 -12.57 -6.90
C LEU A 311 -21.33 -12.90 -5.74
N ALA A 312 -20.89 -14.15 -5.58
CA ALA A 312 -19.93 -14.53 -4.56
C ALA A 312 -18.61 -13.78 -4.74
N CYS A 313 -18.12 -13.66 -5.98
CA CYS A 313 -16.96 -12.82 -6.29
C CYS A 313 -17.17 -11.35 -5.90
N ALA A 314 -18.36 -10.79 -6.12
CA ALA A 314 -18.65 -9.40 -5.76
C ALA A 314 -18.72 -9.16 -4.23
N TRP A 315 -19.14 -10.16 -3.45
CA TRP A 315 -19.19 -10.12 -1.99
C TRP A 315 -17.85 -10.48 -1.31
N ALA A 316 -16.98 -11.22 -1.99
CA ALA A 316 -15.75 -11.77 -1.42
C ALA A 316 -14.84 -10.71 -0.77
N PRO A 317 -14.54 -9.55 -1.40
CA PRO A 317 -13.65 -8.55 -0.78
C PRO A 317 -14.25 -7.97 0.52
N LEU A 318 -15.57 -7.81 0.60
CA LEU A 318 -16.24 -7.37 1.83
C LEU A 318 -16.01 -8.38 2.97
N LEU A 319 -16.08 -9.68 2.66
CA LEU A 319 -15.91 -10.71 3.69
C LEU A 319 -14.46 -10.85 4.14
N LEU A 320 -13.49 -10.57 3.24
CA LEU A 320 -12.09 -10.50 3.60
C LEU A 320 -11.79 -9.27 4.47
N LEU A 321 -12.44 -8.14 4.20
CA LEU A 321 -12.40 -6.97 5.08
C LEU A 321 -13.03 -7.27 6.45
N ALA A 322 -14.18 -7.95 6.46
CA ALA A 322 -14.84 -8.35 7.70
C ALA A 322 -14.03 -9.39 8.50
N ALA A 323 -13.31 -10.29 7.84
CA ALA A 323 -12.40 -11.24 8.49
C ALA A 323 -11.28 -10.50 9.24
N ALA A 324 -10.69 -9.48 8.63
CA ALA A 324 -9.71 -8.61 9.28
C ALA A 324 -10.32 -7.84 10.47
N ALA A 325 -11.52 -7.29 10.30
CA ALA A 325 -12.21 -6.56 11.37
C ALA A 325 -12.62 -7.46 12.57
N LEU A 326 -12.78 -8.76 12.33
CA LEU A 326 -13.12 -9.75 13.37
C LEU A 326 -11.89 -10.46 13.94
N ASP A 327 -10.71 -10.10 13.50
CA ASP A 327 -9.45 -10.77 13.85
C ASP A 327 -9.54 -12.29 13.66
N ALA A 328 -10.10 -12.70 12.51
CA ALA A 328 -10.43 -14.08 12.24
C ALA A 328 -9.18 -14.89 11.88
N SER A 329 -8.97 -16.03 12.53
CA SER A 329 -7.91 -16.97 12.18
C SER A 329 -7.99 -17.40 10.71
N GLU A 330 -6.88 -17.91 10.14
CA GLU A 330 -6.84 -18.32 8.73
C GLU A 330 -7.97 -19.32 8.36
N PRO A 331 -8.28 -20.38 9.15
CA PRO A 331 -9.40 -21.27 8.86
C PRO A 331 -10.76 -20.56 8.92
N ALA A 332 -10.95 -19.65 9.86
CA ALA A 332 -12.19 -18.87 9.99
C ALA A 332 -12.37 -17.92 8.81
N SER A 333 -11.29 -17.25 8.39
CA SER A 333 -11.26 -16.38 7.21
C SER A 333 -11.57 -17.16 5.92
N ALA A 334 -10.98 -18.34 5.74
CA ALA A 334 -11.28 -19.22 4.60
C ALA A 334 -12.74 -19.70 4.59
N LEU A 335 -13.31 -20.01 5.76
CA LEU A 335 -14.72 -20.39 5.91
C LEU A 335 -15.64 -19.20 5.62
N LEU A 336 -15.33 -18.03 6.17
CA LEU A 336 -16.09 -16.79 5.96
C LEU A 336 -16.10 -16.43 4.47
N MET A 337 -14.96 -16.44 3.83
CA MET A 337 -14.86 -16.25 2.38
C MET A 337 -15.60 -17.35 1.62
N GLY A 338 -15.26 -18.62 1.85
CA GLY A 338 -15.76 -19.77 1.08
C GLY A 338 -17.27 -19.96 1.13
N LEU A 339 -17.84 -20.00 2.34
CA LEU A 339 -19.28 -20.21 2.56
C LEU A 339 -20.06 -18.91 2.72
N GLY A 340 -19.48 -17.91 3.38
CA GLY A 340 -20.14 -16.63 3.61
C GLY A 340 -20.49 -15.92 2.30
N ALA A 341 -19.55 -15.84 1.34
CA ALA A 341 -19.80 -15.19 0.05
C ALA A 341 -20.88 -15.91 -0.77
N VAL A 342 -20.89 -17.25 -0.78
CA VAL A 342 -21.93 -18.02 -1.46
C VAL A 342 -23.28 -17.85 -0.76
N THR A 343 -23.30 -17.78 0.56
CA THR A 343 -24.53 -17.52 1.34
C THR A 343 -25.10 -16.14 1.02
N LEU A 344 -24.26 -15.09 1.04
CA LEU A 344 -24.69 -13.74 0.66
C LEU A 344 -25.16 -13.70 -0.80
N ALA A 345 -24.48 -14.39 -1.72
CA ALA A 345 -24.89 -14.52 -3.11
C ALA A 345 -26.28 -15.20 -3.23
N ALA A 346 -26.52 -16.28 -2.50
CA ALA A 346 -27.80 -16.98 -2.48
C ALA A 346 -28.94 -16.12 -1.93
N LEU A 347 -28.68 -15.41 -0.82
CA LEU A 347 -29.63 -14.44 -0.26
C LEU A 347 -29.92 -13.32 -1.24
N THR A 348 -28.87 -12.80 -1.93
CA THR A 348 -29.02 -11.77 -2.96
C THR A 348 -29.88 -12.24 -4.12
N VAL A 349 -29.64 -13.44 -4.67
CA VAL A 349 -30.48 -14.03 -5.72
C VAL A 349 -31.93 -14.20 -5.25
N ARG A 350 -32.14 -14.58 -3.97
CA ARG A 350 -33.46 -14.85 -3.40
C ARG A 350 -34.29 -13.59 -3.18
N PHE A 351 -33.66 -12.50 -2.69
CA PHE A 351 -34.37 -11.29 -2.27
C PHE A 351 -34.28 -10.13 -3.26
N MET A 352 -33.21 -10.09 -4.07
CA MET A 352 -32.97 -9.05 -5.08
C MET A 352 -32.57 -9.66 -6.44
N PRO A 353 -33.49 -10.36 -7.11
CA PRO A 353 -33.20 -10.99 -8.40
C PRO A 353 -32.88 -9.93 -9.46
N GLY A 354 -31.99 -10.28 -10.41
CA GLY A 354 -31.62 -9.41 -11.53
C GLY A 354 -30.46 -8.47 -11.22
N PRO A 355 -30.28 -7.41 -12.04
CA PRO A 355 -29.13 -6.50 -11.93
C PRO A 355 -29.01 -5.78 -10.60
N GLY A 356 -30.14 -5.56 -9.89
CA GLY A 356 -30.17 -4.90 -8.59
C GLY A 356 -29.36 -5.63 -7.51
N GLY A 357 -29.35 -6.97 -7.56
CA GLY A 357 -28.54 -7.77 -6.63
C GLY A 357 -27.04 -7.55 -6.83
N LEU A 358 -26.56 -7.53 -8.06
CA LEU A 358 -25.16 -7.25 -8.37
C LEU A 358 -24.81 -5.80 -7.98
N ALA A 359 -25.71 -4.84 -8.26
CA ALA A 359 -25.52 -3.45 -7.84
C ALA A 359 -25.35 -3.30 -6.33
N LEU A 360 -26.18 -4.03 -5.55
CA LEU A 360 -26.10 -4.03 -4.09
C LEU A 360 -24.74 -4.60 -3.62
N ALA A 361 -24.36 -5.77 -4.11
CA ALA A 361 -23.10 -6.41 -3.73
C ALA A 361 -21.90 -5.48 -4.02
N CYS A 362 -21.83 -4.92 -5.23
CA CYS A 362 -20.78 -3.98 -5.60
C CYS A 362 -20.79 -2.71 -4.72
N ALA A 363 -21.97 -2.11 -4.50
CA ALA A 363 -22.06 -0.86 -3.74
C ALA A 363 -21.68 -1.03 -2.26
N VAL A 364 -22.08 -2.14 -1.64
CA VAL A 364 -21.73 -2.41 -0.24
C VAL A 364 -20.24 -2.73 -0.11
N THR A 365 -19.68 -3.54 -1.01
CA THR A 365 -18.25 -3.88 -1.01
C THR A 365 -17.38 -2.64 -1.22
N VAL A 366 -17.64 -1.86 -2.27
CA VAL A 366 -16.89 -0.63 -2.57
C VAL A 366 -17.08 0.42 -1.47
N GLY A 367 -18.31 0.58 -0.97
CA GLY A 367 -18.62 1.52 0.09
C GLY A 367 -17.93 1.20 1.42
N ALA A 368 -17.87 -0.09 1.81
CA ALA A 368 -17.18 -0.52 3.01
C ALA A 368 -15.67 -0.21 2.96
N HIS A 369 -15.01 -0.57 1.84
CA HIS A 369 -13.59 -0.23 1.67
C HIS A 369 -13.35 1.29 1.58
N ALA A 370 -14.23 2.05 0.93
CA ALA A 370 -14.10 3.50 0.88
C ALA A 370 -14.22 4.14 2.27
N ILE A 371 -15.12 3.64 3.12
CA ILE A 371 -15.25 4.11 4.50
C ILE A 371 -13.99 3.76 5.30
N ASP A 372 -13.51 2.54 5.18
CA ASP A 372 -12.34 2.05 5.91
C ASP A 372 -11.06 2.84 5.54
N VAL A 373 -10.80 3.07 4.24
CA VAL A 373 -9.61 3.85 3.84
C VAL A 373 -9.70 5.33 4.21
N ILE A 374 -10.90 5.91 4.22
CA ILE A 374 -11.12 7.28 4.70
C ILE A 374 -10.90 7.37 6.22
N ALA A 375 -11.20 6.29 6.95
CA ALA A 375 -10.97 6.19 8.39
C ALA A 375 -9.52 5.84 8.78
N GLY A 376 -8.57 5.76 7.81
CA GLY A 376 -7.17 5.45 8.06
C GLY A 376 -6.76 4.01 7.74
N SER A 377 -7.64 3.22 7.13
CA SER A 377 -7.38 1.82 6.71
C SER A 377 -7.20 0.78 7.83
N PRO A 378 -7.86 0.91 9.00
CA PRO A 378 -7.59 0.02 10.14
C PRO A 378 -7.77 -1.47 9.80
N TYR A 379 -8.73 -1.80 8.94
CA TYR A 379 -9.01 -3.19 8.55
C TYR A 379 -8.49 -3.54 7.15
N THR A 380 -8.46 -2.58 6.22
CA THR A 380 -7.90 -2.82 4.89
C THR A 380 -6.42 -3.15 4.98
N ALA A 381 -5.65 -2.49 5.85
CA ALA A 381 -4.23 -2.78 6.06
C ALA A 381 -3.99 -4.23 6.51
N LEU A 382 -4.84 -4.76 7.38
CA LEU A 382 -4.75 -6.13 7.92
C LEU A 382 -5.42 -7.19 7.01
N SER A 383 -6.24 -6.76 6.04
CA SER A 383 -6.97 -7.67 5.14
C SER A 383 -6.01 -8.42 4.19
N VAL A 384 -6.37 -9.65 3.85
CA VAL A 384 -5.65 -10.50 2.87
C VAL A 384 -5.45 -9.81 1.52
N LEU A 385 -6.40 -8.97 1.09
CA LEU A 385 -6.32 -8.19 -0.14
C LEU A 385 -5.68 -6.80 0.06
N GLY A 386 -5.39 -6.41 1.28
CA GLY A 386 -4.80 -5.11 1.60
C GLY A 386 -3.33 -5.00 1.22
N PRO A 387 -2.75 -3.83 1.38
CA PRO A 387 -1.32 -3.62 1.25
C PRO A 387 -0.61 -4.45 2.30
N ASN A 388 0.54 -5.01 2.05
CA ASN A 388 1.21 -5.95 2.94
C ASN A 388 2.10 -5.24 3.99
N PRO A 389 1.56 -4.71 5.11
CA PRO A 389 2.35 -4.00 6.10
C PRO A 389 3.37 -4.90 6.81
N GLY A 390 3.04 -6.17 7.09
CA GLY A 390 3.97 -7.15 7.66
C GLY A 390 5.19 -7.40 6.78
N GLY A 391 5.10 -7.19 5.46
CA GLY A 391 6.24 -7.21 4.54
C GLY A 391 6.85 -5.82 4.29
N GLY A 392 6.48 -4.80 5.05
CA GLY A 392 7.03 -3.46 4.95
C GLY A 392 6.65 -2.66 3.70
N VAL A 393 5.72 -3.17 2.85
CA VAL A 393 5.45 -2.57 1.54
C VAL A 393 4.63 -1.29 1.65
N ARG A 394 3.50 -1.36 2.34
CA ARG A 394 2.58 -0.22 2.54
C ARG A 394 1.72 -0.49 3.78
N PHE A 395 1.41 0.54 4.54
CA PHE A 395 0.72 0.41 5.84
C PHE A 395 -0.73 0.89 5.80
N PHE A 396 -1.12 1.69 4.83
CA PHE A 396 -2.47 2.23 4.67
C PHE A 396 -2.89 2.25 3.20
N GLY A 397 -4.15 2.55 2.94
CA GLY A 397 -4.72 2.65 1.61
C GLY A 397 -5.03 1.29 0.97
N ILE A 398 -5.13 1.26 -0.36
CA ILE A 398 -5.39 0.05 -1.14
C ILE A 398 -4.13 -0.40 -1.88
N GLY A 399 -3.93 -1.72 -1.94
CA GLY A 399 -2.90 -2.32 -2.80
C GLY A 399 -3.43 -2.55 -4.23
N ASN A 400 -2.53 -2.93 -5.14
CA ASN A 400 -2.86 -3.15 -6.55
C ASN A 400 -3.97 -4.20 -6.77
N GLU A 401 -4.09 -5.19 -5.88
CA GLU A 401 -5.17 -6.18 -5.91
C GLU A 401 -6.54 -5.55 -5.64
N LEU A 402 -6.63 -4.73 -4.59
CA LEU A 402 -7.88 -4.02 -4.29
C LEU A 402 -8.19 -2.94 -5.33
N GLU A 403 -7.17 -2.27 -5.89
CA GLU A 403 -7.35 -1.35 -7.01
C GLU A 403 -8.11 -2.03 -8.15
N ALA A 404 -7.59 -3.16 -8.65
CA ALA A 404 -8.20 -3.89 -9.75
C ALA A 404 -9.65 -4.30 -9.46
N ILE A 405 -9.90 -4.76 -8.24
CA ILE A 405 -11.21 -5.26 -7.79
C ILE A 405 -12.20 -4.11 -7.61
N LEU A 406 -11.86 -3.12 -6.79
CA LEU A 406 -12.78 -2.05 -6.39
C LEU A 406 -13.12 -1.12 -7.56
N THR A 407 -12.15 -0.83 -8.44
CA THR A 407 -12.40 -0.02 -9.65
C THR A 407 -13.34 -0.76 -10.63
N THR A 408 -13.11 -2.06 -10.83
CA THR A 408 -14.00 -2.91 -11.64
C THR A 408 -15.41 -2.98 -11.05
N LEU A 409 -15.54 -3.26 -9.74
CA LEU A 409 -16.82 -3.32 -9.06
C LEU A 409 -17.56 -1.98 -9.06
N THR A 410 -16.84 -0.87 -8.98
CA THR A 410 -17.43 0.48 -9.06
C THR A 410 -18.15 0.68 -10.39
N LEU A 411 -17.50 0.40 -11.51
CA LEU A 411 -18.06 0.64 -12.84
C LEU A 411 -19.14 -0.38 -13.21
N VAL A 412 -18.91 -1.66 -12.93
CA VAL A 412 -19.89 -2.74 -13.14
C VAL A 412 -21.12 -2.52 -12.26
N GLY A 413 -20.93 -2.21 -10.98
CA GLY A 413 -22.00 -1.96 -10.03
C GLY A 413 -22.84 -0.73 -10.40
N THR A 414 -22.20 0.35 -10.86
CA THR A 414 -22.89 1.53 -11.39
C THR A 414 -23.75 1.17 -12.60
N GLY A 415 -23.20 0.42 -13.56
CA GLY A 415 -23.97 -0.05 -14.72
C GLY A 415 -25.15 -0.94 -14.34
N ALA A 416 -24.95 -1.85 -13.38
CA ALA A 416 -25.98 -2.71 -12.84
C ALA A 416 -27.11 -1.92 -12.16
N TRP A 417 -26.74 -0.93 -11.34
CA TRP A 417 -27.70 -0.05 -10.66
C TRP A 417 -28.50 0.78 -11.68
N LEU A 418 -27.84 1.38 -12.67
CA LEU A 418 -28.51 2.17 -13.70
C LEU A 418 -29.45 1.32 -14.57
N ALA A 419 -29.14 0.04 -14.77
CA ALA A 419 -30.00 -0.90 -15.47
C ALA A 419 -31.33 -1.18 -14.75
N THR A 420 -31.43 -0.86 -13.46
CA THR A 420 -32.70 -0.97 -12.70
C THR A 420 -33.58 0.28 -12.81
N ARG A 421 -33.12 1.36 -13.47
CA ARG A 421 -33.81 2.65 -13.53
C ARG A 421 -34.67 2.76 -14.77
N PRO A 422 -36.01 2.75 -14.64
CA PRO A 422 -36.88 2.96 -15.81
C PRO A 422 -36.76 4.40 -16.30
N GLY A 423 -36.79 4.59 -17.60
CA GLY A 423 -36.75 5.92 -18.22
C GLY A 423 -35.41 6.64 -18.15
N LEU A 424 -34.31 5.94 -17.81
CA LEU A 424 -32.98 6.52 -17.74
C LEU A 424 -32.55 7.06 -19.12
N THR A 425 -32.17 8.36 -19.15
CA THR A 425 -31.64 8.97 -20.38
C THR A 425 -30.13 8.73 -20.52
N PRO A 426 -29.59 8.68 -21.76
CA PRO A 426 -28.14 8.57 -21.99
C PRO A 426 -27.31 9.64 -21.26
N ARG A 427 -27.79 10.88 -21.20
CA ARG A 427 -27.10 11.97 -20.50
C ARG A 427 -27.06 11.74 -19.00
N ALA A 428 -28.18 11.30 -18.40
CA ALA A 428 -28.22 10.99 -16.97
C ALA A 428 -27.30 9.79 -16.64
N ALA A 429 -27.29 8.75 -17.48
CA ALA A 429 -26.38 7.63 -17.31
C ALA A 429 -24.90 8.05 -17.35
N ALA A 430 -24.52 8.85 -18.35
CA ALA A 430 -23.17 9.39 -18.46
C ALA A 430 -22.78 10.23 -17.22
N GLY A 431 -23.69 11.08 -16.76
CA GLY A 431 -23.47 11.87 -15.53
C GLY A 431 -23.25 11.00 -14.30
N TRP A 432 -24.02 9.91 -14.13
CA TRP A 432 -23.84 8.99 -13.00
C TRP A 432 -22.55 8.19 -13.08
N PHE A 433 -22.13 7.72 -14.26
CA PHE A 433 -20.83 7.04 -14.42
C PHE A 433 -19.69 7.96 -14.00
N LEU A 434 -19.69 9.21 -14.46
CA LEU A 434 -18.65 10.18 -14.09
C LEU A 434 -18.69 10.50 -12.60
N ALA A 435 -19.89 10.77 -12.04
CA ALA A 435 -20.03 11.15 -10.63
C ALA A 435 -19.56 10.02 -9.67
N ILE A 436 -19.98 8.78 -9.92
CA ILE A 436 -19.61 7.64 -9.06
C ILE A 436 -18.13 7.27 -9.24
N ALA A 437 -17.61 7.28 -10.47
CA ALA A 437 -16.19 7.05 -10.72
C ALA A 437 -15.32 8.13 -10.06
N SER A 438 -15.70 9.41 -10.14
CA SER A 438 -14.99 10.50 -9.46
C SER A 438 -15.06 10.37 -7.94
N ALA A 439 -16.21 10.02 -7.36
CA ALA A 439 -16.35 9.82 -5.93
C ALA A 439 -15.48 8.66 -5.42
N ALA A 440 -15.40 7.56 -6.17
CA ALA A 440 -14.52 6.45 -5.86
C ALA A 440 -13.03 6.83 -6.03
N ALA A 441 -12.68 7.56 -7.08
CA ALA A 441 -11.32 8.06 -7.27
C ALA A 441 -10.88 8.97 -6.11
N LEU A 442 -11.77 9.85 -5.61
CA LEU A 442 -11.48 10.69 -4.44
C LEU A 442 -11.31 9.90 -3.13
N ALA A 443 -11.88 8.70 -3.02
CA ALA A 443 -11.66 7.84 -1.87
C ALA A 443 -10.37 7.02 -2.00
N PHE A 444 -10.06 6.51 -3.20
CA PHE A 444 -8.99 5.52 -3.37
C PHE A 444 -7.66 6.10 -3.85
N ALA A 445 -7.65 7.26 -4.53
CA ALA A 445 -6.43 7.77 -5.14
C ALA A 445 -5.59 8.71 -4.27
N PRO A 446 -6.14 9.64 -3.47
CA PRO A 446 -5.32 10.58 -2.70
C PRO A 446 -4.41 9.87 -1.70
N GLY A 447 -3.18 10.38 -1.57
CA GLY A 447 -2.17 9.86 -0.65
C GLY A 447 -2.62 9.81 0.81
N ARG A 448 -3.58 10.66 1.19
CA ARG A 448 -4.16 10.69 2.55
C ARG A 448 -5.13 9.53 2.83
N PHE A 449 -5.75 8.93 1.82
CA PHE A 449 -6.77 7.89 1.96
C PHE A 449 -6.32 6.57 1.35
N GLY A 450 -6.76 6.29 0.11
CA GLY A 450 -6.43 5.05 -0.58
C GLY A 450 -4.99 4.96 -1.09
N ALA A 451 -4.31 6.09 -1.26
CA ALA A 451 -2.92 6.23 -1.66
C ALA A 451 -2.55 5.47 -2.96
N ASP A 452 -3.50 5.41 -3.92
CA ASP A 452 -3.35 4.65 -5.15
C ASP A 452 -3.62 5.48 -6.41
N VAL A 453 -2.54 5.96 -7.03
CA VAL A 453 -2.61 6.77 -8.27
C VAL A 453 -3.23 5.99 -9.43
N GLY A 454 -3.01 4.68 -9.48
CA GLY A 454 -3.58 3.78 -10.49
C GLY A 454 -5.10 3.82 -10.48
N ALA A 455 -5.72 3.85 -9.30
CA ALA A 455 -7.16 3.96 -9.15
C ALA A 455 -7.74 5.22 -9.81
N ALA A 456 -7.03 6.37 -9.76
CA ALA A 456 -7.45 7.58 -10.47
C ALA A 456 -7.48 7.38 -11.97
N ILE A 457 -6.45 6.71 -12.52
CA ILE A 457 -6.34 6.42 -13.96
C ILE A 457 -7.45 5.47 -14.39
N VAL A 458 -7.59 4.33 -13.71
CA VAL A 458 -8.58 3.29 -14.06
C VAL A 458 -10.00 3.82 -13.97
N LEU A 459 -10.35 4.56 -12.90
CA LEU A 459 -11.68 5.15 -12.71
C LEU A 459 -11.93 6.32 -13.66
N GLY A 460 -10.93 7.18 -13.89
CA GLY A 460 -11.02 8.29 -14.82
C GLY A 460 -11.26 7.84 -16.26
N VAL A 461 -10.42 6.92 -16.75
CA VAL A 461 -10.53 6.30 -18.07
C VAL A 461 -11.79 5.47 -18.20
N GLY A 462 -12.05 4.58 -17.23
CA GLY A 462 -13.19 3.67 -17.25
C GLY A 462 -14.53 4.39 -17.14
N GLY A 463 -14.61 5.39 -16.25
CA GLY A 463 -15.80 6.26 -16.10
C GLY A 463 -16.08 7.08 -17.35
N ALA A 464 -15.05 7.68 -17.95
CA ALA A 464 -15.17 8.40 -19.21
C ALA A 464 -15.60 7.46 -20.35
N ALA A 465 -15.03 6.25 -20.45
CA ALA A 465 -15.42 5.27 -21.44
C ALA A 465 -16.89 4.84 -21.30
N ALA A 466 -17.34 4.55 -20.08
CA ALA A 466 -18.75 4.22 -19.80
C ALA A 466 -19.69 5.38 -20.18
N ALA A 467 -19.32 6.61 -19.85
CA ALA A 467 -20.10 7.81 -20.19
C ALA A 467 -20.19 8.05 -21.70
N VAL A 468 -19.06 7.94 -22.40
CA VAL A 468 -18.98 8.09 -23.86
C VAL A 468 -19.80 7.03 -24.58
N LEU A 469 -19.74 5.77 -24.11
CA LEU A 469 -20.56 4.68 -24.63
C LEU A 469 -22.04 4.91 -24.38
N ALA A 470 -22.42 5.42 -23.20
CA ALA A 470 -23.80 5.78 -22.88
C ALA A 470 -24.35 6.87 -23.80
N LEU A 471 -23.52 7.86 -24.16
CA LEU A 471 -23.89 8.96 -25.04
C LEU A 471 -23.88 8.58 -26.54
N GLY A 472 -23.30 7.44 -26.94
CA GLY A 472 -23.14 7.04 -28.30
C GLY A 472 -22.24 7.97 -29.14
N ILE A 473 -21.18 8.50 -28.52
CA ILE A 473 -20.25 9.47 -29.12
C ILE A 473 -19.41 8.76 -30.21
N GLU A 474 -19.14 9.49 -31.30
CA GLU A 474 -18.31 9.03 -32.41
C GLU A 474 -16.90 8.58 -31.93
N ARG A 475 -16.41 7.46 -32.48
CA ARG A 475 -15.20 6.75 -32.03
C ARG A 475 -13.97 7.66 -31.88
N ARG A 476 -13.71 8.59 -32.79
CA ARG A 476 -12.53 9.48 -32.72
C ARG A 476 -12.63 10.44 -31.55
N LYS A 477 -13.80 11.05 -31.35
CA LYS A 477 -14.07 11.93 -30.19
C LYS A 477 -14.09 11.13 -28.88
N ALA A 478 -14.60 9.90 -28.93
CA ALA A 478 -14.62 8.97 -27.81
C ALA A 478 -13.22 8.70 -27.28
N ILE A 479 -12.25 8.36 -28.14
CA ILE A 479 -10.86 8.11 -27.75
C ILE A 479 -10.26 9.34 -27.06
N ALA A 480 -10.42 10.53 -27.66
CA ALA A 480 -9.89 11.76 -27.07
C ALA A 480 -10.50 12.08 -25.69
N LEU A 481 -11.81 11.85 -25.52
CA LEU A 481 -12.49 12.07 -24.24
C LEU A 481 -12.10 11.05 -23.18
N VAL A 482 -11.87 9.80 -23.55
CA VAL A 482 -11.44 8.74 -22.64
C VAL A 482 -10.03 9.02 -22.14
N LEU A 483 -9.08 9.31 -23.04
CA LEU A 483 -7.71 9.69 -22.67
C LEU A 483 -7.68 10.99 -21.85
N GLY A 484 -8.48 11.98 -22.28
CA GLY A 484 -8.65 13.24 -21.55
C GLY A 484 -9.24 13.05 -20.15
N GLY A 485 -10.12 12.05 -19.96
CA GLY A 485 -10.67 11.70 -18.64
C GLY A 485 -9.61 11.18 -17.67
N GLY A 486 -8.71 10.33 -18.14
CA GLY A 486 -7.57 9.84 -17.38
C GLY A 486 -6.60 10.99 -17.02
N ALA A 487 -6.23 11.81 -18.00
CA ALA A 487 -5.35 12.96 -17.79
C ALA A 487 -5.95 13.97 -16.80
N LEU A 488 -7.26 14.25 -16.91
CA LEU A 488 -7.95 15.12 -15.97
C LEU A 488 -7.97 14.54 -14.54
N ALA A 489 -8.19 13.23 -14.39
CA ALA A 489 -8.17 12.58 -13.08
C ALA A 489 -6.80 12.72 -12.42
N LEU A 490 -5.71 12.52 -13.17
CA LEU A 490 -4.34 12.73 -12.68
C LEU A 490 -4.08 14.20 -12.31
N ALA A 491 -4.50 15.14 -13.14
CA ALA A 491 -4.33 16.58 -12.87
C ALA A 491 -5.08 17.02 -11.61
N VAL A 492 -6.29 16.49 -11.39
CA VAL A 492 -7.07 16.76 -10.18
C VAL A 492 -6.39 16.12 -8.96
N LEU A 493 -5.90 14.89 -9.08
CA LEU A 493 -5.16 14.24 -8.00
C LEU A 493 -3.91 15.01 -7.60
N PHE A 494 -3.12 15.46 -8.59
CA PHE A 494 -1.94 16.29 -8.37
C PHE A 494 -2.28 17.62 -7.68
N ALA A 495 -3.37 18.27 -8.11
CA ALA A 495 -3.84 19.50 -7.47
C ALA A 495 -4.28 19.28 -6.01
N ILE A 496 -4.93 18.15 -5.72
CA ILE A 496 -5.32 17.77 -4.35
C ILE A 496 -4.06 17.53 -3.50
N ASP A 497 -3.08 16.82 -4.02
CA ASP A 497 -1.83 16.52 -3.35
C ASP A 497 -1.05 17.80 -2.99
N LEU A 498 -0.97 18.76 -3.91
CA LEU A 498 -0.37 20.07 -3.67
C LEU A 498 -1.09 20.88 -2.56
N VAL A 499 -2.42 20.83 -2.51
CA VAL A 499 -3.21 21.58 -1.51
C VAL A 499 -3.11 20.94 -0.12
N LEU A 500 -2.94 19.63 -0.05
CA LEU A 500 -2.90 18.87 1.21
C LEU A 500 -1.49 18.73 1.81
N GLY A 501 -0.48 19.43 1.29
CA GLY A 501 0.86 19.48 1.87
C GLY A 501 1.92 18.61 1.19
N GLY A 502 1.70 18.21 -0.07
CA GLY A 502 2.76 17.66 -0.91
C GLY A 502 3.30 16.30 -0.46
N ALA A 503 2.47 15.27 -0.46
CA ALA A 503 2.93 13.90 -0.33
C ALA A 503 3.62 13.40 -1.62
N HIS A 504 4.04 12.17 -1.70
CA HIS A 504 4.92 11.53 -2.68
C HIS A 504 4.78 11.95 -4.18
N LEU A 505 3.59 12.37 -4.64
CA LEU A 505 3.37 12.68 -6.05
C LEU A 505 3.97 14.02 -6.45
N SER A 506 3.77 15.04 -5.63
CA SER A 506 4.29 16.39 -5.89
C SER A 506 5.81 16.43 -5.72
N ARG A 507 6.39 15.73 -4.73
CA ARG A 507 7.83 15.61 -4.58
C ARG A 507 8.49 14.91 -5.78
N SER A 508 7.92 13.79 -6.25
CA SER A 508 8.47 13.06 -7.41
C SER A 508 8.40 13.84 -8.73
N VAL A 509 7.42 14.73 -8.90
CA VAL A 509 7.25 15.52 -10.14
C VAL A 509 7.96 16.88 -10.07
N LEU A 510 7.98 17.52 -8.91
CA LEU A 510 8.62 18.84 -8.72
C LEU A 510 10.12 18.71 -8.45
N GLY A 511 10.59 17.58 -7.87
CA GLY A 511 12.01 17.27 -7.69
C GLY A 511 12.70 16.88 -9.00
N ALA A 512 11.97 16.55 -10.07
CA ALA A 512 12.50 16.39 -11.41
C ALA A 512 12.79 17.77 -12.00
N GLY A 513 13.99 18.33 -11.75
CA GLY A 513 14.37 19.70 -12.13
C GLY A 513 14.51 19.94 -13.63
N GLU A 514 14.67 18.89 -14.45
CA GLU A 514 14.84 18.99 -15.91
C GLU A 514 13.96 17.99 -16.67
N ALA A 515 13.68 18.29 -17.94
CA ALA A 515 12.88 17.41 -18.81
C ALA A 515 13.54 16.02 -19.05
N GLY A 516 14.83 15.87 -18.78
CA GLY A 516 15.57 14.61 -18.78
C GLY A 516 15.09 13.68 -17.66
N ASP A 517 15.00 14.19 -16.45
CA ASP A 517 14.59 13.44 -15.26
C ASP A 517 13.18 12.87 -15.38
N LEU A 518 12.28 13.60 -16.07
CA LEU A 518 10.91 13.12 -16.34
C LEU A 518 10.91 11.94 -17.33
N ALA A 519 11.81 11.95 -18.32
CA ALA A 519 11.95 10.84 -19.27
C ALA A 519 12.46 9.58 -18.56
N ASP A 520 13.42 9.71 -17.65
CA ASP A 520 14.00 8.63 -16.86
C ASP A 520 12.96 8.03 -15.88
N VAL A 521 12.10 8.86 -15.29
CA VAL A 521 10.97 8.39 -14.45
C VAL A 521 9.97 7.59 -15.29
N ILE A 522 9.65 8.05 -16.51
CA ILE A 522 8.75 7.33 -17.41
C ILE A 522 9.39 6.00 -17.86
N GLU A 523 10.65 6.02 -18.25
CA GLU A 523 11.38 4.81 -18.69
C GLU A 523 11.44 3.77 -17.57
N ARG A 524 11.76 4.17 -16.35
CA ARG A 524 11.75 3.29 -15.16
C ARG A 524 10.38 2.70 -14.89
N ARG A 525 9.29 3.49 -14.92
CA ARG A 525 7.93 2.98 -14.71
C ARG A 525 7.50 2.00 -15.81
N VAL A 526 7.87 2.29 -17.05
CA VAL A 526 7.61 1.38 -18.19
C VAL A 526 8.41 0.09 -18.03
N SER A 527 9.66 0.15 -17.62
CA SER A 527 10.49 -1.03 -17.34
C SER A 527 9.91 -1.87 -16.20
N LEU A 528 9.51 -1.27 -15.08
CA LEU A 528 8.84 -1.95 -13.97
C LEU A 528 7.54 -2.63 -14.43
N MET A 529 6.70 -1.95 -15.19
CA MET A 529 5.48 -2.54 -15.75
C MET A 529 5.80 -3.78 -16.60
N PHE A 530 6.75 -3.70 -17.52
CA PHE A 530 7.15 -4.86 -18.33
C PHE A 530 7.76 -5.97 -17.49
N GLY A 531 8.52 -5.65 -16.44
CA GLY A 531 9.07 -6.59 -15.46
C GLY A 531 7.99 -7.48 -14.85
N THR A 532 6.82 -6.92 -14.51
CA THR A 532 5.70 -7.70 -13.94
C THR A 532 5.10 -8.73 -14.90
N PHE A 533 5.33 -8.61 -16.21
CA PHE A 533 4.91 -9.62 -17.19
C PHE A 533 5.98 -10.68 -17.46
N THR A 534 7.25 -10.37 -17.22
CA THR A 534 8.36 -11.34 -17.36
C THR A 534 8.54 -12.21 -16.11
N ASP A 535 8.25 -11.64 -14.93
CA ASP A 535 8.24 -12.35 -13.64
C ASP A 535 6.93 -12.06 -12.89
N PRO A 536 5.79 -12.60 -13.35
CA PRO A 536 4.50 -12.29 -12.76
C PRO A 536 4.26 -13.02 -11.44
N VAL A 537 3.62 -12.33 -10.49
CA VAL A 537 3.21 -12.90 -9.20
C VAL A 537 2.29 -14.11 -9.37
N TYR A 538 1.48 -14.13 -10.45
CA TYR A 538 0.51 -15.20 -10.74
C TYR A 538 0.63 -15.66 -12.20
N PRO A 539 1.68 -16.42 -12.59
CA PRO A 539 1.95 -16.75 -13.99
C PRO A 539 0.83 -17.53 -14.68
N GLU A 540 0.26 -18.54 -14.01
CA GLU A 540 -0.81 -19.36 -14.56
C GLU A 540 -2.11 -18.55 -14.74
N LEU A 541 -2.41 -17.66 -13.77
CA LEU A 541 -3.59 -16.80 -13.84
C LEU A 541 -3.43 -15.72 -14.91
N LEU A 542 -2.21 -15.24 -15.15
CA LEU A 542 -1.93 -14.29 -16.23
C LEU A 542 -2.22 -14.93 -17.59
N VAL A 543 -1.70 -16.13 -17.85
CA VAL A 543 -1.98 -16.87 -19.08
C VAL A 543 -3.48 -17.14 -19.25
N ALA A 544 -4.15 -17.58 -18.18
CA ALA A 544 -5.60 -17.82 -18.20
C ALA A 544 -6.40 -16.53 -18.46
N SER A 545 -5.99 -15.41 -17.89
CA SER A 545 -6.64 -14.11 -18.06
C SER A 545 -6.50 -13.60 -19.49
N VAL A 546 -5.32 -13.69 -20.08
CA VAL A 546 -5.09 -13.34 -21.50
C VAL A 546 -5.93 -14.23 -22.41
N ALA A 547 -5.96 -15.55 -22.16
CA ALA A 547 -6.78 -16.48 -22.92
C ALA A 547 -8.28 -16.14 -22.81
N LEU A 548 -8.77 -15.79 -21.60
CA LEU A 548 -10.16 -15.38 -21.36
C LEU A 548 -10.51 -14.07 -22.09
N LEU A 549 -9.61 -13.09 -22.08
CA LEU A 549 -9.81 -11.85 -22.84
C LEU A 549 -9.87 -12.10 -24.34
N ILE A 550 -8.98 -12.92 -24.88
CA ILE A 550 -9.00 -13.31 -26.31
C ILE A 550 -10.31 -14.05 -26.64
N ALA A 551 -10.71 -15.03 -25.83
CA ALA A 551 -11.95 -15.76 -26.02
C ALA A 551 -13.19 -14.83 -25.94
N GLY A 552 -13.19 -13.89 -24.99
CA GLY A 552 -14.22 -12.86 -24.84
C GLY A 552 -14.28 -11.94 -26.05
N PHE A 553 -13.13 -11.52 -26.58
CA PHE A 553 -13.06 -10.70 -27.79
C PHE A 553 -13.56 -11.45 -29.03
N VAL A 554 -13.14 -12.69 -29.22
CA VAL A 554 -13.61 -13.54 -30.35
C VAL A 554 -15.11 -13.77 -30.26
N ARG A 555 -15.65 -13.96 -29.04
CA ARG A 555 -17.07 -14.19 -28.79
C ARG A 555 -17.83 -12.94 -28.35
N ARG A 556 -17.31 -11.74 -28.61
CA ARG A 556 -17.84 -10.46 -28.11
C ARG A 556 -19.32 -10.24 -28.36
N GLU A 557 -19.83 -10.68 -29.52
CA GLU A 557 -21.26 -10.53 -29.87
C GLU A 557 -22.14 -11.37 -28.95
N ALA A 558 -21.74 -12.61 -28.68
CA ALA A 558 -22.43 -13.49 -27.74
C ALA A 558 -22.35 -12.94 -26.30
N VAL A 559 -21.16 -12.56 -25.84
CA VAL A 559 -20.95 -11.98 -24.50
C VAL A 559 -21.82 -10.72 -24.32
N LEU A 560 -21.77 -9.80 -25.27
CA LEU A 560 -22.54 -8.55 -25.18
C LEU A 560 -24.05 -8.78 -25.29
N SER A 561 -24.48 -9.85 -25.96
CA SER A 561 -25.91 -10.21 -26.04
C SER A 561 -26.49 -10.65 -24.70
N TRP A 562 -25.63 -11.13 -23.75
CA TRP A 562 -26.07 -11.57 -22.41
C TRP A 562 -26.53 -10.41 -21.52
N PHE A 563 -26.11 -9.18 -21.83
CA PHE A 563 -26.63 -7.99 -21.15
C PHE A 563 -28.06 -7.62 -21.62
N GLY A 564 -28.53 -8.16 -22.73
CA GLY A 564 -29.89 -7.94 -23.25
C GLY A 564 -30.26 -6.45 -23.35
N ALA A 565 -31.40 -6.08 -22.77
CA ALA A 565 -31.90 -4.70 -22.75
C ALA A 565 -31.20 -3.82 -21.68
N ALA A 566 -30.31 -4.39 -20.84
CA ALA A 566 -29.60 -3.66 -19.81
C ALA A 566 -28.39 -2.87 -20.38
N TRP A 567 -28.65 -1.97 -21.33
CA TRP A 567 -27.60 -1.18 -21.98
C TRP A 567 -26.69 -0.42 -21.02
N PRO A 568 -27.16 0.12 -19.84
CA PRO A 568 -26.26 0.77 -18.92
C PRO A 568 -25.25 -0.20 -18.30
N ALA A 569 -25.68 -1.43 -18.01
CA ALA A 569 -24.79 -2.47 -17.52
C ALA A 569 -23.69 -2.83 -18.53
N ARG A 570 -24.06 -2.89 -19.83
CA ARG A 570 -23.09 -3.06 -20.92
C ARG A 570 -22.08 -1.90 -20.97
N CYS A 571 -22.53 -0.65 -20.78
CA CYS A 571 -21.64 0.51 -20.73
C CYS A 571 -20.68 0.43 -19.53
N GLY A 572 -21.16 0.05 -18.33
CA GLY A 572 -20.36 -0.13 -17.14
C GLY A 572 -19.30 -1.23 -17.31
N PHE A 573 -19.70 -2.39 -17.87
CA PHE A 573 -18.78 -3.48 -18.17
C PHE A 573 -17.67 -3.08 -19.16
N LEU A 574 -18.04 -2.43 -20.27
CA LEU A 574 -17.07 -1.98 -21.27
C LEU A 574 -16.18 -0.83 -20.74
N GLY A 575 -16.74 0.03 -19.89
CA GLY A 575 -15.97 1.04 -19.18
C GLY A 575 -14.94 0.42 -18.24
N ALA A 576 -15.34 -0.57 -17.43
CA ALA A 576 -14.43 -1.31 -16.57
C ALA A 576 -13.35 -2.05 -17.36
N LEU A 577 -13.70 -2.72 -18.45
CA LEU A 577 -12.74 -3.38 -19.35
C LEU A 577 -11.73 -2.36 -19.92
N THR A 578 -12.20 -1.19 -20.35
CA THR A 578 -11.31 -0.13 -20.86
C THR A 578 -10.37 0.38 -19.76
N GLY A 579 -10.90 0.61 -18.55
CA GLY A 579 -10.12 1.02 -17.38
C GLY A 579 -9.05 0.00 -17.03
N VAL A 580 -9.41 -1.28 -16.95
CA VAL A 580 -8.46 -2.38 -16.67
C VAL A 580 -7.36 -2.44 -17.73
N LEU A 581 -7.71 -2.44 -19.01
CA LEU A 581 -6.72 -2.57 -20.09
C LEU A 581 -5.76 -1.37 -20.17
N LEU A 582 -6.27 -0.14 -20.04
CA LEU A 582 -5.41 1.05 -20.07
C LEU A 582 -4.68 1.26 -18.73
N GLY A 583 -5.30 0.92 -17.61
CA GLY A 583 -4.66 0.92 -16.31
C GLY A 583 -3.50 -0.07 -16.23
N THR A 584 -3.64 -1.26 -16.82
CA THR A 584 -2.57 -2.26 -16.94
C THR A 584 -1.30 -1.69 -17.61
N LEU A 585 -1.47 -0.77 -18.57
CA LEU A 585 -0.34 -0.13 -19.27
C LEU A 585 0.23 1.08 -18.53
N ALA A 586 -0.48 1.59 -17.53
CA ALA A 586 -0.10 2.79 -16.79
C ALA A 586 0.34 2.50 -15.34
N ASN A 587 0.14 1.27 -14.85
CA ASN A 587 0.45 0.86 -13.49
C ASN A 587 1.74 0.02 -13.46
N ASP A 588 2.57 0.24 -12.44
CA ASP A 588 3.80 -0.52 -12.17
C ASP A 588 3.54 -2.01 -11.87
N SER A 589 2.34 -2.35 -11.43
CA SER A 589 1.88 -3.73 -11.19
C SER A 589 0.86 -4.21 -12.23
N GLY A 590 1.08 -3.89 -13.50
CA GLY A 590 0.13 -4.11 -14.60
C GLY A 590 -0.37 -5.56 -14.72
N SER A 591 0.46 -6.57 -14.49
CA SER A 591 0.05 -7.98 -14.55
C SER A 591 -0.99 -8.33 -13.48
N VAL A 592 -0.88 -7.81 -12.27
CA VAL A 592 -1.85 -8.02 -11.17
C VAL A 592 -3.19 -7.39 -11.53
N LEU A 593 -3.17 -6.14 -12.03
CA LEU A 593 -4.36 -5.43 -12.47
C LEU A 593 -5.09 -6.18 -13.59
N LEU A 594 -4.34 -6.69 -14.58
CA LEU A 594 -4.90 -7.48 -15.68
C LEU A 594 -5.56 -8.77 -15.18
N VAL A 595 -4.89 -9.51 -14.30
CA VAL A 595 -5.38 -10.79 -13.76
C VAL A 595 -6.66 -10.59 -12.98
N LEU A 596 -6.64 -9.77 -11.93
CA LEU A 596 -7.78 -9.59 -11.05
C LEU A 596 -8.92 -8.84 -11.74
N GLY A 597 -8.62 -7.79 -12.52
CA GLY A 597 -9.61 -7.11 -13.33
C GLY A 597 -10.34 -8.05 -14.28
N THR A 598 -9.61 -8.97 -14.96
CA THR A 598 -10.20 -9.97 -15.86
C THR A 598 -11.05 -10.99 -15.11
N ILE A 599 -10.63 -11.46 -13.93
CA ILE A 599 -11.43 -12.37 -13.08
C ILE A 599 -12.77 -11.72 -12.71
N TYR A 600 -12.76 -10.49 -12.23
CA TYR A 600 -13.97 -9.78 -11.81
C TYR A 600 -14.87 -9.36 -12.98
N LEU A 601 -14.29 -9.02 -14.13
CA LEU A 601 -15.03 -8.85 -15.38
C LEU A 601 -15.70 -10.15 -15.81
N GLY A 602 -14.98 -11.27 -15.78
CA GLY A 602 -15.50 -12.60 -16.08
C GLY A 602 -16.64 -13.02 -15.12
N ALA A 603 -16.46 -12.79 -13.82
CA ALA A 603 -17.48 -13.02 -12.80
C ALA A 603 -18.75 -12.18 -13.05
N SER A 604 -18.58 -10.91 -13.48
CA SER A 604 -19.70 -10.03 -13.85
C SER A 604 -20.46 -10.56 -15.06
N VAL A 605 -19.75 -11.01 -16.10
CA VAL A 605 -20.35 -11.64 -17.29
C VAL A 605 -21.11 -12.92 -16.90
N ALA A 606 -20.53 -13.76 -16.05
CA ALA A 606 -21.17 -14.96 -15.54
C ALA A 606 -22.47 -14.63 -14.78
N CYS A 607 -22.44 -13.61 -13.93
CA CYS A 607 -23.63 -13.12 -13.24
C CYS A 607 -24.71 -12.68 -14.23
N TYR A 608 -24.38 -11.83 -15.21
CA TYR A 608 -25.34 -11.38 -16.22
C TYR A 608 -25.91 -12.53 -17.05
N TRP A 609 -25.08 -13.49 -17.46
CA TRP A 609 -25.55 -14.70 -18.12
C TRP A 609 -26.54 -15.48 -17.25
N GLY A 610 -26.27 -15.57 -15.95
CA GLY A 610 -27.10 -16.28 -14.98
C GLY A 610 -28.46 -15.64 -14.71
N ILE A 611 -28.52 -14.30 -14.61
CA ILE A 611 -29.73 -13.56 -14.24
C ILE A 611 -30.63 -13.18 -15.42
N ARG A 612 -30.19 -13.38 -16.67
CA ARG A 612 -31.02 -13.06 -17.85
C ARG A 612 -32.31 -13.87 -17.89
N PRO A 613 -33.43 -13.36 -18.45
CA PRO A 613 -34.67 -14.11 -18.62
C PRO A 613 -34.43 -15.42 -19.38
N VAL A 614 -35.14 -16.49 -19.00
CA VAL A 614 -35.11 -17.77 -19.72
C VAL A 614 -35.85 -17.60 -21.04
N ASN A 615 -35.19 -17.81 -22.15
CA ASN A 615 -35.89 -17.95 -23.44
C ASN A 615 -36.63 -19.29 -23.44
N PRO A 616 -37.90 -19.33 -23.80
CA PRO A 616 -38.68 -20.58 -23.82
C PRO A 616 -38.11 -21.69 -24.70
N THR A 617 -37.16 -21.34 -25.57
CA THR A 617 -36.52 -22.25 -26.54
C THR A 617 -35.15 -22.77 -26.10
N GLU A 618 -34.62 -22.34 -24.95
CA GLU A 618 -33.40 -22.85 -24.29
C GLU A 618 -33.77 -23.84 -23.16
#